data_3eaa8c69bbb665f7dafba9b26508b21e
#
_entry.id   3eaa8c69bbb665f7dafba9b26508b21e
#
_cell.length_a   1.000
_cell.length_b   1.000
_cell.length_c   1.000
_cell.angle_alpha   90.00
_cell.angle_beta   90.00
_cell.angle_gamma   90.00
#
_symmetry.space_group_name_H-M   'P 1'
#
loop_
_entity.id
_entity.type
_entity.pdbx_description
1 polymer ?
#
loop_
_entity_poly.entity_id
_entity_poly.type
_entity_poly.pdbx_seq_one_letter_code
_entity_poly.pdbx_strand_id
1 'polypeptide(L)'
;MSDDRLVIDVVDNGGQWTHREWRMLRYMGVDTQIIPNKTLLSELRTLDGLILSGGAARVGLTGELGNCGAYLGLDIPILGICAGHQFMAGFYGGRAAEAPAPEFGAASINLIDGGGLIFAGTPETQNVWESHNDEVVEVPEGFHITASSESCAIQAMENQTKDRFGLQFHPEVNDSEYGVQIFENFVDICRRAR
;
A
#
# COMPACT_ATOMS: atom_id res chain seq x y z
N MET A 1 26.42 1.71 -19.79
CA MET A 1 25.97 2.52 -18.65
C MET A 1 24.83 1.71 -18.03
N SER A 2 25.01 1.16 -16.84
CA SER A 2 23.91 0.51 -16.12
C SER A 2 22.82 1.56 -15.91
N ASP A 3 21.61 1.25 -16.28
CA ASP A 3 20.46 2.10 -16.00
C ASP A 3 20.28 2.13 -14.48
N ASP A 4 20.64 3.23 -13.84
CA ASP A 4 20.65 3.41 -12.38
C ASP A 4 19.25 3.77 -11.83
N ARG A 5 18.20 3.59 -12.67
CA ARG A 5 16.82 3.83 -12.26
C ARG A 5 16.36 2.76 -11.28
N LEU A 6 15.60 3.17 -10.27
CA LEU A 6 14.87 2.24 -9.40
C LEU A 6 13.86 1.45 -10.22
N VAL A 7 13.68 0.19 -9.85
CA VAL A 7 12.72 -0.74 -10.45
C VAL A 7 11.65 -1.07 -9.42
N ILE A 8 10.45 -0.47 -9.57
CA ILE A 8 9.31 -0.69 -8.67
C ILE A 8 8.11 -1.05 -9.53
N ASP A 9 7.62 -2.28 -9.41
CA ASP A 9 6.44 -2.73 -10.16
C ASP A 9 5.15 -2.61 -9.33
N VAL A 10 4.02 -2.60 -10.03
CA VAL A 10 2.69 -2.54 -9.45
C VAL A 10 1.96 -3.84 -9.74
N VAL A 11 1.54 -4.56 -8.71
CA VAL A 11 0.72 -5.77 -8.82
C VAL A 11 -0.73 -5.38 -9.04
N ASP A 12 -1.32 -5.81 -10.15
CA ASP A 12 -2.73 -5.60 -10.46
C ASP A 12 -3.61 -6.63 -9.75
N ASN A 13 -4.29 -6.20 -8.70
CA ASN A 13 -5.27 -6.98 -7.96
C ASN A 13 -6.71 -6.79 -8.49
N GLY A 14 -6.86 -6.26 -9.71
CA GLY A 14 -8.16 -6.00 -10.31
C GLY A 14 -8.80 -4.69 -9.85
N GLY A 15 -8.01 -3.75 -9.38
CA GLY A 15 -8.44 -2.43 -8.96
C GLY A 15 -8.64 -1.47 -10.13
N GLN A 16 -9.57 -0.52 -9.96
CA GLN A 16 -9.85 0.47 -11.00
C GLN A 16 -8.76 1.55 -11.12
N TRP A 17 -7.85 1.67 -10.15
CA TRP A 17 -6.84 2.74 -10.09
C TRP A 17 -5.39 2.25 -10.22
N THR A 18 -5.13 0.97 -10.45
CA THR A 18 -3.78 0.40 -10.65
C THR A 18 -2.94 1.18 -11.66
N HIS A 19 -3.56 1.65 -12.76
CA HIS A 19 -2.88 2.49 -13.75
C HIS A 19 -2.46 3.87 -13.22
N ARG A 20 -3.13 4.41 -12.19
CA ARG A 20 -2.74 5.68 -11.56
C ARG A 20 -1.49 5.50 -10.71
N GLU A 21 -1.39 4.41 -9.93
CA GLU A 21 -0.19 4.05 -9.17
C GLU A 21 1.02 3.93 -10.08
N TRP A 22 0.91 3.14 -11.15
CA TRP A 22 1.93 2.99 -12.17
C TRP A 22 2.33 4.34 -12.81
N ARG A 23 1.36 5.20 -13.12
CA ARG A 23 1.62 6.52 -13.73
C ARG A 23 2.40 7.42 -12.77
N MET A 24 2.08 7.41 -11.48
CA MET A 24 2.80 8.20 -10.48
C MET A 24 4.27 7.79 -10.42
N LEU A 25 4.57 6.49 -10.34
CA LEU A 25 5.94 5.99 -10.38
C LEU A 25 6.69 6.42 -11.64
N ARG A 26 6.03 6.37 -12.78
CA ARG A 26 6.62 6.84 -14.05
C ARG A 26 6.95 8.32 -14.04
N TYR A 27 6.11 9.17 -13.49
CA TYR A 27 6.39 10.60 -13.37
C TYR A 27 7.57 10.89 -12.44
N MET A 28 7.83 10.02 -11.48
CA MET A 28 9.00 10.08 -10.58
C MET A 28 10.29 9.50 -11.21
N GLY A 29 10.24 9.07 -12.48
CA GLY A 29 11.40 8.53 -13.20
C GLY A 29 11.75 7.08 -12.84
N VAL A 30 10.85 6.37 -12.17
CA VAL A 30 10.99 4.95 -11.81
C VAL A 30 10.76 4.06 -13.04
N ASP A 31 11.55 3.02 -13.21
CA ASP A 31 11.26 1.93 -14.16
C ASP A 31 10.20 1.03 -13.55
N THR A 32 9.00 1.01 -14.13
CA THR A 32 7.84 0.35 -13.55
C THR A 32 6.96 -0.33 -14.59
N GLN A 33 6.40 -1.47 -14.22
CA GLN A 33 5.42 -2.22 -15.00
C GLN A 33 4.20 -2.55 -14.12
N ILE A 34 3.06 -2.78 -14.76
CA ILE A 34 1.90 -3.41 -14.13
C ILE A 34 2.02 -4.92 -14.38
N ILE A 35 2.00 -5.71 -13.34
CA ILE A 35 2.09 -7.17 -13.41
C ILE A 35 0.81 -7.81 -12.85
N PRO A 36 0.27 -8.86 -13.49
CA PRO A 36 -0.87 -9.59 -12.94
C PRO A 36 -0.55 -10.20 -11.58
N ASN A 37 -1.51 -10.23 -10.66
CA ASN A 37 -1.33 -10.83 -9.33
C ASN A 37 -1.16 -12.36 -9.34
N LYS A 38 -1.17 -12.98 -10.51
CA LYS A 38 -0.90 -14.42 -10.71
C LYS A 38 0.51 -14.70 -11.24
N THR A 39 1.31 -13.68 -11.47
CA THR A 39 2.70 -13.80 -11.94
C THR A 39 3.51 -14.60 -10.92
N LEU A 40 4.27 -15.58 -11.38
CA LEU A 40 5.12 -16.39 -10.50
C LEU A 40 6.36 -15.59 -10.07
N LEU A 41 6.90 -15.88 -8.87
CA LEU A 41 8.15 -15.24 -8.41
C LEU A 41 9.30 -15.40 -9.40
N SER A 42 9.37 -16.56 -10.07
CA SER A 42 10.41 -16.86 -11.07
C SER A 42 10.30 -16.04 -12.36
N GLU A 43 9.17 -15.39 -12.58
CA GLU A 43 8.89 -14.54 -13.75
C GLU A 43 9.12 -13.05 -13.43
N LEU A 44 9.31 -12.71 -12.16
CA LEU A 44 9.61 -11.34 -11.75
C LEU A 44 11.04 -10.97 -12.16
N ARG A 45 11.19 -9.77 -12.69
CA ARG A 45 12.50 -9.14 -12.83
C ARG A 45 13.07 -8.76 -11.46
N THR A 46 14.33 -8.39 -11.39
CA THR A 46 14.90 -7.83 -10.16
C THR A 46 14.21 -6.51 -9.82
N LEU A 47 13.71 -6.40 -8.60
CA LEU A 47 12.93 -5.26 -8.11
C LEU A 47 13.66 -4.60 -6.94
N ASP A 48 13.53 -3.28 -6.85
CA ASP A 48 13.94 -2.46 -5.69
C ASP A 48 12.75 -2.17 -4.77
N GLY A 49 11.53 -2.42 -5.21
CA GLY A 49 10.30 -2.28 -4.44
C GLY A 49 9.07 -2.82 -5.18
N LEU A 50 7.95 -2.97 -4.48
CA LEU A 50 6.72 -3.49 -5.04
C LEU A 50 5.50 -2.80 -4.43
N ILE A 51 4.49 -2.49 -5.26
CA ILE A 51 3.18 -2.03 -4.80
C ILE A 51 2.16 -3.15 -5.01
N LEU A 52 1.44 -3.51 -3.97
CA LEU A 52 0.25 -4.37 -4.04
C LEU A 52 -0.97 -3.46 -4.14
N SER A 53 -1.51 -3.30 -5.35
CA SER A 53 -2.62 -2.37 -5.59
C SER A 53 -3.91 -2.76 -4.85
N GLY A 54 -4.83 -1.83 -4.81
CA GLY A 54 -6.21 -2.10 -4.46
C GLY A 54 -6.87 -3.09 -5.40
N GLY A 55 -8.04 -3.61 -5.04
CA GLY A 55 -8.77 -4.56 -5.86
C GLY A 55 -10.19 -4.79 -5.37
N ALA A 56 -11.01 -5.43 -6.21
CA ALA A 56 -12.39 -5.77 -5.88
C ALA A 56 -12.50 -7.00 -4.95
N ALA A 57 -11.40 -7.68 -4.64
CA ALA A 57 -11.42 -8.84 -3.75
C ALA A 57 -11.87 -8.45 -2.34
N ARG A 58 -12.81 -9.23 -1.79
CA ARG A 58 -13.27 -9.10 -0.41
C ARG A 58 -12.29 -9.84 0.52
N VAL A 59 -11.11 -9.26 0.72
CA VAL A 59 -10.01 -9.87 1.49
C VAL A 59 -10.43 -10.20 2.92
N GLY A 60 -11.25 -9.36 3.53
CA GLY A 60 -11.81 -9.60 4.87
C GLY A 60 -12.70 -10.86 4.96
N LEU A 61 -13.22 -11.37 3.83
CA LEU A 61 -14.04 -12.58 3.76
C LEU A 61 -13.26 -13.80 3.29
N THR A 62 -12.41 -13.65 2.28
CA THR A 62 -11.75 -14.78 1.61
C THR A 62 -10.32 -15.02 2.09
N GLY A 63 -9.63 -13.95 2.53
CA GLY A 63 -8.20 -14.00 2.84
C GLY A 63 -7.30 -14.24 1.62
N GLU A 64 -7.83 -14.08 0.39
CA GLU A 64 -7.11 -14.41 -0.85
C GLU A 64 -6.83 -13.16 -1.68
N LEU A 65 -5.62 -13.08 -2.25
CA LEU A 65 -5.21 -12.04 -3.20
C LEU A 65 -4.13 -12.57 -4.18
N GLY A 66 -4.46 -13.60 -4.93
CA GLY A 66 -3.55 -14.21 -5.89
C GLY A 66 -2.22 -14.65 -5.27
N ASN A 67 -1.10 -14.32 -5.92
CA ASN A 67 0.26 -14.65 -5.46
C ASN A 67 0.86 -13.61 -4.48
N CYS A 68 0.07 -12.65 -3.99
CA CYS A 68 0.59 -11.59 -3.11
C CYS A 68 1.29 -12.13 -1.86
N GLY A 69 0.90 -13.31 -1.35
CA GLY A 69 1.59 -13.97 -0.24
C GLY A 69 3.04 -14.33 -0.56
N ALA A 70 3.30 -14.79 -1.79
CA ALA A 70 4.66 -15.06 -2.24
C ALA A 70 5.50 -13.77 -2.34
N TYR A 71 4.88 -12.68 -2.83
CA TYR A 71 5.58 -11.39 -2.96
C TYR A 71 5.93 -10.78 -1.60
N LEU A 72 5.08 -10.94 -0.58
CA LEU A 72 5.36 -10.45 0.77
C LEU A 72 6.56 -11.15 1.44
N GLY A 73 6.99 -12.29 0.90
CA GLY A 73 8.23 -12.98 1.30
C GLY A 73 9.53 -12.39 0.70
N LEU A 74 9.43 -11.42 -0.23
CA LEU A 74 10.61 -10.77 -0.82
C LEU A 74 11.28 -9.82 0.18
N ASP A 75 12.61 -9.73 0.10
CA ASP A 75 13.43 -8.81 0.92
C ASP A 75 13.63 -7.47 0.20
N ILE A 76 12.51 -6.80 -0.08
CA ILE A 76 12.42 -5.47 -0.69
C ILE A 76 11.28 -4.69 -0.02
N PRO A 77 11.27 -3.35 -0.04
CA PRO A 77 10.13 -2.57 0.43
C PRO A 77 8.84 -2.88 -0.32
N ILE A 78 7.74 -3.03 0.41
CA ILE A 78 6.41 -3.29 -0.17
C ILE A 78 5.36 -2.34 0.41
N LEU A 79 4.63 -1.67 -0.49
CA LEU A 79 3.47 -0.85 -0.17
C LEU A 79 2.18 -1.59 -0.56
N GLY A 80 1.29 -1.83 0.38
CA GLY A 80 -0.07 -2.34 0.12
C GLY A 80 -1.09 -1.20 0.15
N ILE A 81 -1.95 -1.13 -0.85
CA ILE A 81 -3.03 -0.14 -0.95
C ILE A 81 -4.37 -0.87 -0.90
N CYS A 82 -5.30 -0.45 -0.04
CA CYS A 82 -6.65 -0.99 0.13
C CYS A 82 -6.63 -2.53 0.27
N ALA A 83 -7.03 -3.31 -0.73
CA ALA A 83 -6.97 -4.77 -0.69
C ALA A 83 -5.55 -5.30 -0.41
N GLY A 84 -4.50 -4.65 -0.95
CA GLY A 84 -3.10 -4.98 -0.67
C GLY A 84 -2.73 -4.76 0.80
N HIS A 85 -3.21 -3.70 1.43
CA HIS A 85 -3.06 -3.42 2.85
C HIS A 85 -3.76 -4.47 3.71
N GLN A 86 -5.01 -4.78 3.40
CA GLN A 86 -5.82 -5.78 4.11
C GLN A 86 -5.19 -7.16 4.04
N PHE A 87 -4.71 -7.55 2.85
CA PHE A 87 -4.03 -8.82 2.64
C PHE A 87 -2.70 -8.90 3.41
N MET A 88 -1.92 -7.82 3.39
CA MET A 88 -0.66 -7.70 4.14
C MET A 88 -0.89 -7.93 5.65
N ALA A 89 -1.93 -7.32 6.22
CA ALA A 89 -2.28 -7.54 7.62
C ALA A 89 -2.54 -9.01 7.92
N GLY A 90 -3.39 -9.67 7.14
CA GLY A 90 -3.70 -11.10 7.31
C GLY A 90 -2.48 -12.00 7.14
N PHE A 91 -1.62 -11.72 6.17
CA PHE A 91 -0.41 -12.50 5.89
C PHE A 91 0.58 -12.50 7.06
N TYR A 92 0.73 -11.38 7.77
CA TYR A 92 1.62 -11.27 8.92
C TYR A 92 0.97 -11.62 10.26
N GLY A 93 -0.24 -12.18 10.26
CA GLY A 93 -0.92 -12.70 11.46
C GLY A 93 -1.87 -11.72 12.13
N GLY A 94 -2.14 -10.57 11.51
CA GLY A 94 -3.26 -9.70 11.83
C GLY A 94 -4.56 -10.19 11.19
N ARG A 95 -5.56 -9.31 11.08
CA ARG A 95 -6.86 -9.69 10.52
C ARG A 95 -7.53 -8.53 9.80
N ALA A 96 -8.03 -8.82 8.61
CA ALA A 96 -9.01 -7.99 7.92
C ALA A 96 -10.42 -8.61 8.06
N ALA A 97 -11.43 -7.76 8.08
CA ALA A 97 -12.83 -8.19 8.18
C ALA A 97 -13.74 -7.17 7.47
N GLU A 98 -15.02 -7.49 7.35
CA GLU A 98 -16.02 -6.55 6.87
C GLU A 98 -16.08 -5.31 7.77
N ALA A 99 -15.99 -4.13 7.15
CA ALA A 99 -16.02 -2.86 7.88
C ALA A 99 -17.40 -2.63 8.51
N PRO A 100 -17.49 -2.27 9.80
CA PRO A 100 -18.75 -1.88 10.42
C PRO A 100 -19.39 -0.67 9.75
N ALA A 101 -18.55 0.21 9.17
CA ALA A 101 -18.96 1.39 8.42
C ALA A 101 -18.11 1.49 7.15
N PRO A 102 -18.53 0.87 6.02
CA PRO A 102 -17.83 0.99 4.76
C PRO A 102 -17.66 2.43 4.31
N GLU A 103 -16.46 2.80 3.82
CA GLU A 103 -16.14 4.17 3.44
C GLU A 103 -16.04 4.29 1.91
N PHE A 104 -16.75 5.29 1.35
CA PHE A 104 -16.71 5.62 -0.07
C PHE A 104 -16.72 7.14 -0.24
N GLY A 105 -15.66 7.69 -0.85
CA GLY A 105 -15.51 9.12 -1.06
C GLY A 105 -14.44 9.74 -0.16
N ALA A 106 -14.58 11.04 0.12
CA ALA A 106 -13.63 11.77 0.93
C ALA A 106 -13.79 11.43 2.42
N ALA A 107 -12.67 11.15 3.09
CA ALA A 107 -12.58 10.98 4.53
C ALA A 107 -11.41 11.80 5.07
N SER A 108 -11.47 12.16 6.36
CA SER A 108 -10.36 12.84 7.04
C SER A 108 -9.62 11.82 7.89
N ILE A 109 -8.31 11.72 7.70
CA ILE A 109 -7.42 10.88 8.53
C ILE A 109 -6.57 11.75 9.44
N ASN A 110 -6.19 11.17 10.59
CA ASN A 110 -5.23 11.77 11.52
C ASN A 110 -4.03 10.84 11.65
N LEU A 111 -2.84 11.42 11.53
CA LEU A 111 -1.60 10.69 11.74
C LEU A 111 -1.41 10.36 13.22
N ILE A 112 -0.86 9.20 13.51
CA ILE A 112 -0.51 8.72 14.84
C ILE A 112 1.01 8.73 14.94
N ASP A 113 1.54 9.32 16.02
CA ASP A 113 3.00 9.40 16.30
C ASP A 113 3.82 9.92 15.10
N GLY A 114 3.26 10.91 14.37
CA GLY A 114 3.92 11.53 13.22
C GLY A 114 3.80 10.73 11.92
N GLY A 115 3.01 9.65 11.88
CA GLY A 115 2.68 8.93 10.65
C GLY A 115 3.77 8.00 10.10
N GLY A 116 4.92 7.89 10.78
CA GLY A 116 6.02 7.03 10.36
C GLY A 116 6.73 7.50 9.07
N LEU A 117 7.35 6.55 8.35
CA LEU A 117 8.17 6.86 7.18
C LEU A 117 7.35 7.24 5.96
N ILE A 118 6.20 6.58 5.77
CA ILE A 118 5.39 6.76 4.56
C ILE A 118 4.72 8.15 4.51
N PHE A 119 4.45 8.77 5.66
CA PHE A 119 3.85 10.11 5.76
C PHE A 119 4.88 11.22 6.04
N ALA A 120 6.17 10.96 5.91
CA ALA A 120 7.19 11.97 6.18
C ALA A 120 6.95 13.27 5.42
N GLY A 121 6.89 14.40 6.13
CA GLY A 121 6.66 15.73 5.55
C GLY A 121 5.21 16.05 5.19
N THR A 122 4.24 15.18 5.50
CA THR A 122 2.82 15.50 5.34
C THR A 122 2.21 16.04 6.64
N PRO A 123 1.09 16.79 6.59
CA PRO A 123 0.41 17.30 7.79
C PRO A 123 -0.19 16.20 8.66
N GLU A 124 -0.40 16.49 9.94
CA GLU A 124 -1.03 15.58 10.90
C GLU A 124 -2.46 15.19 10.53
N THR A 125 -3.22 16.10 9.92
CA THR A 125 -4.57 15.82 9.43
C THR A 125 -4.63 16.09 7.93
N GLN A 126 -5.22 15.17 7.17
CA GLN A 126 -5.35 15.30 5.72
C GLN A 126 -6.60 14.59 5.20
N ASN A 127 -7.13 15.07 4.07
CA ASN A 127 -8.26 14.43 3.40
C ASN A 127 -7.76 13.41 2.40
N VAL A 128 -8.40 12.24 2.39
CA VAL A 128 -8.05 11.12 1.53
C VAL A 128 -9.30 10.56 0.85
N TRP A 129 -9.11 9.77 -0.21
CA TRP A 129 -10.19 9.10 -0.92
C TRP A 129 -10.28 7.63 -0.52
N GLU A 130 -11.46 7.25 -0.03
CA GLU A 130 -11.78 5.90 0.39
C GLU A 130 -12.66 5.17 -0.62
N SER A 131 -12.48 3.85 -0.70
CA SER A 131 -13.35 2.97 -1.47
C SER A 131 -13.20 1.53 -0.98
N HIS A 132 -13.78 1.21 0.19
CA HIS A 132 -13.64 -0.12 0.78
C HIS A 132 -14.89 -0.60 1.53
N ASN A 133 -15.12 -1.91 1.48
CA ASN A 133 -16.11 -2.63 2.27
C ASN A 133 -15.49 -3.41 3.43
N ASP A 134 -14.19 -3.72 3.32
CA ASP A 134 -13.43 -4.44 4.32
C ASP A 134 -12.35 -3.52 4.88
N GLU A 135 -11.92 -3.76 6.12
CA GLU A 135 -10.86 -3.02 6.78
C GLU A 135 -9.95 -3.95 7.59
N VAL A 136 -8.76 -3.47 7.94
CA VAL A 136 -7.92 -4.13 8.94
C VAL A 136 -8.51 -3.85 10.31
N VAL A 137 -8.82 -4.91 11.06
CA VAL A 137 -9.41 -4.84 12.42
C VAL A 137 -8.44 -5.28 13.51
N GLU A 138 -7.32 -5.91 13.11
CA GLU A 138 -6.26 -6.34 14.02
C GLU A 138 -4.92 -6.17 13.32
N VAL A 139 -4.06 -5.30 13.87
CA VAL A 139 -2.73 -5.04 13.34
C VAL A 139 -1.78 -6.20 13.69
N PRO A 140 -0.93 -6.67 12.75
CA PRO A 140 0.00 -7.76 13.04
C PRO A 140 1.08 -7.37 14.06
N GLU A 141 1.65 -8.36 14.73
CA GLU A 141 2.79 -8.16 15.63
C GLU A 141 3.97 -7.50 14.88
N GLY A 142 4.56 -6.47 15.49
CA GLY A 142 5.67 -5.71 14.95
C GLY A 142 5.25 -4.63 13.93
N PHE A 143 3.95 -4.49 13.64
CA PHE A 143 3.42 -3.35 12.91
C PHE A 143 2.91 -2.28 13.88
N HIS A 144 3.00 -1.03 13.45
CA HIS A 144 2.47 0.13 14.17
C HIS A 144 1.39 0.79 13.34
N ILE A 145 0.30 1.23 13.98
CA ILE A 145 -0.73 2.03 13.34
C ILE A 145 -0.17 3.43 13.15
N THR A 146 -0.20 3.96 11.94
CA THR A 146 0.37 5.26 11.60
C THR A 146 -0.68 6.31 11.20
N ALA A 147 -1.90 5.87 10.90
CA ALA A 147 -3.04 6.77 10.70
C ALA A 147 -4.36 6.10 11.06
N SER A 148 -5.34 6.92 11.45
CA SER A 148 -6.72 6.49 11.74
C SER A 148 -7.73 7.53 11.24
N SER A 149 -8.99 7.13 11.06
CA SER A 149 -10.15 8.01 10.88
C SER A 149 -11.20 7.78 11.97
N GLU A 150 -12.28 8.55 11.93
CA GLU A 150 -13.41 8.36 12.85
C GLU A 150 -14.09 6.98 12.68
N SER A 151 -14.17 6.50 11.43
CA SER A 151 -14.84 5.26 11.04
C SER A 151 -13.91 4.06 10.90
N CYS A 152 -12.61 4.25 10.67
CA CYS A 152 -11.63 3.18 10.51
C CYS A 152 -10.41 3.41 11.40
N ALA A 153 -10.20 2.52 12.36
CA ALA A 153 -9.13 2.64 13.34
C ALA A 153 -7.73 2.41 12.76
N ILE A 154 -7.61 1.70 11.63
CA ILE A 154 -6.34 1.32 11.00
C ILE A 154 -6.35 1.77 9.54
N GLN A 155 -6.25 3.08 9.34
CA GLN A 155 -6.12 3.70 8.01
C GLN A 155 -4.74 3.50 7.40
N ALA A 156 -3.73 3.35 8.25
CA ALA A 156 -2.40 3.00 7.80
C ALA A 156 -1.63 2.24 8.88
N MET A 157 -0.72 1.39 8.44
CA MET A 157 0.19 0.66 9.32
C MET A 157 1.55 0.50 8.65
N GLU A 158 2.61 0.39 9.46
CA GLU A 158 3.94 0.09 8.96
C GLU A 158 4.74 -0.84 9.88
N ASN A 159 5.65 -1.60 9.28
CA ASN A 159 6.73 -2.33 9.95
C ASN A 159 8.05 -1.92 9.31
N GLN A 160 8.78 -1.03 9.97
CA GLN A 160 10.04 -0.47 9.46
C GLN A 160 11.17 -1.52 9.40
N THR A 161 11.13 -2.54 10.26
CA THR A 161 12.14 -3.61 10.25
C THR A 161 12.03 -4.50 9.01
N LYS A 162 10.84 -4.60 8.43
CA LYS A 162 10.55 -5.40 7.24
C LYS A 162 10.32 -4.56 5.99
N ASP A 163 10.36 -3.23 6.10
CA ASP A 163 9.99 -2.28 5.05
C ASP A 163 8.61 -2.59 4.45
N ARG A 164 7.61 -2.76 5.32
CA ARG A 164 6.22 -3.02 4.95
C ARG A 164 5.33 -1.85 5.35
N PHE A 165 4.58 -1.35 4.37
CA PHE A 165 3.71 -0.17 4.51
C PHE A 165 2.33 -0.51 3.97
N GLY A 166 1.28 -0.16 4.69
CA GLY A 166 -0.10 -0.41 4.29
C GLY A 166 -0.95 0.84 4.45
N LEU A 167 -1.75 1.14 3.41
CA LEU A 167 -2.69 2.25 3.38
C LEU A 167 -4.08 1.73 3.02
N GLN A 168 -5.09 2.05 3.81
CA GLN A 168 -6.48 1.67 3.51
C GLN A 168 -7.06 2.53 2.38
N PHE A 169 -6.76 3.81 2.38
CA PHE A 169 -7.18 4.78 1.38
C PHE A 169 -6.36 4.71 0.07
N HIS A 170 -6.76 5.49 -0.92
CA HIS A 170 -6.16 5.53 -2.26
C HIS A 170 -5.34 6.82 -2.48
N PRO A 171 -4.02 6.81 -2.20
CA PRO A 171 -3.16 7.99 -2.40
C PRO A 171 -2.99 8.37 -3.87
N GLU A 172 -3.24 7.44 -4.81
CA GLU A 172 -3.17 7.65 -6.26
C GLU A 172 -4.35 8.41 -6.85
N VAL A 173 -5.42 8.61 -6.07
CA VAL A 173 -6.61 9.37 -6.48
C VAL A 173 -6.37 10.85 -6.24
N ASN A 174 -6.77 11.70 -7.21
CA ASN A 174 -6.50 13.15 -7.16
C ASN A 174 -7.16 13.86 -5.96
N ASP A 175 -8.21 13.26 -5.40
CA ASP A 175 -8.93 13.79 -4.24
C ASP A 175 -8.24 13.43 -2.92
N SER A 176 -7.19 12.61 -2.94
CA SER A 176 -6.30 12.38 -1.80
C SER A 176 -5.24 13.47 -1.74
N GLU A 177 -5.23 14.23 -0.65
CA GLU A 177 -4.17 15.20 -0.39
C GLU A 177 -2.84 14.46 -0.17
N TYR A 178 -1.73 15.08 -0.55
CA TYR A 178 -0.36 14.57 -0.33
C TYR A 178 -0.07 13.18 -0.94
N GLY A 179 -0.92 12.66 -1.83
CA GLY A 179 -0.70 11.37 -2.47
C GLY A 179 0.65 11.30 -3.21
N VAL A 180 1.04 12.39 -3.90
CA VAL A 180 2.36 12.48 -4.55
C VAL A 180 3.49 12.33 -3.53
N GLN A 181 3.42 13.04 -2.39
CA GLN A 181 4.42 12.97 -1.34
C GLN A 181 4.54 11.56 -0.75
N ILE A 182 3.41 10.86 -0.56
CA ILE A 182 3.39 9.47 -0.08
C ILE A 182 4.14 8.55 -1.06
N PHE A 183 3.91 8.69 -2.36
CA PHE A 183 4.66 7.91 -3.37
C PHE A 183 6.14 8.29 -3.42
N GLU A 184 6.48 9.57 -3.31
CA GLU A 184 7.88 10.03 -3.21
C GLU A 184 8.57 9.42 -2.00
N ASN A 185 7.93 9.40 -0.84
CA ASN A 185 8.44 8.77 0.37
C ASN A 185 8.70 7.27 0.16
N PHE A 186 7.78 6.55 -0.49
CA PHE A 186 7.97 5.15 -0.81
C PHE A 186 9.15 4.92 -1.76
N VAL A 187 9.28 5.72 -2.81
CA VAL A 187 10.42 5.68 -3.73
C VAL A 187 11.74 5.95 -2.99
N ASP A 188 11.76 6.89 -2.05
CA ASP A 188 12.94 7.18 -1.23
C ASP A 188 13.29 6.05 -0.25
N ILE A 189 12.28 5.34 0.28
CA ILE A 189 12.48 4.13 1.08
C ILE A 189 13.12 3.05 0.21
N CYS A 190 12.61 2.78 -0.99
CA CYS A 190 13.20 1.82 -1.93
C CYS A 190 14.65 2.18 -2.30
N ARG A 191 14.95 3.47 -2.48
CA ARG A 191 16.31 3.95 -2.78
C ARG A 191 17.29 3.70 -1.64
N ARG A 192 16.83 3.80 -0.39
CA ARG A 192 17.68 3.57 0.80
C ARG A 192 17.90 2.09 1.09
N ALA A 193 16.95 1.23 0.70
CA ALA A 193 17.02 -0.22 0.89
C ALA A 193 17.87 -0.94 -0.16
N ARG A 194 18.16 -0.28 -1.31
CA ARG A 194 19.00 -0.77 -2.42
C ARG A 194 20.49 -0.77 -2.04
#